data_6912d77d198bdd64fffba3a3bcad041c
#
_entry.id   6912d77d198bdd64fffba3a3bcad041c
#
_cell.length_a   1.000
_cell.length_b   1.000
_cell.length_c   1.000
_cell.angle_alpha   90.00
_cell.angle_beta   90.00
_cell.angle_gamma   90.00
#
_symmetry.space_group_name_H-M   'P 1'
#
loop_
_entity.id
_entity.type
_entity.pdbx_description
1 polymer ?
#
loop_
_entity_poly.entity_id
_entity_poly.type
_entity_poly.pdbx_seq_one_letter_code
_entity_poly.pdbx_strand_id
1 'polypeptide(L)'
;VVANHVSINVRQGEIVGLLGPNGAGKTTTFYMTTGLVTPNEGRVFLNDVEITKLPVYKRAKLGIGYLPQEASVFRTLTVEDNLRLVLEMTNTTPEYQRDKLESLLDEFHLQKVRKNLGNRLSGGERRRCEIARCLAINPKFIMLDEPFAGVDPIAVEDIQSIVYKLKEKNIGILITDHNA
;
A
#
# COMPACT_ATOMS: atom_id res chain seq x y z
N VAL A 1 -20.61 5.39 17.73
CA VAL A 1 -20.38 4.31 16.76
C VAL A 1 -19.97 4.94 15.44
N VAL A 2 -18.76 4.65 14.95
CA VAL A 2 -18.22 5.25 13.74
C VAL A 2 -18.45 4.35 12.54
N ALA A 3 -18.31 3.04 12.72
CA ALA A 3 -18.63 2.05 11.70
C ALA A 3 -19.63 1.05 12.30
N ASN A 4 -20.75 0.81 11.59
CA ASN A 4 -21.84 0.01 12.07
C ASN A 4 -22.31 -0.97 10.99
N HIS A 5 -22.19 -2.27 11.28
CA HIS A 5 -22.62 -3.36 10.40
C HIS A 5 -22.03 -3.28 8.98
N VAL A 6 -20.72 -3.02 8.88
CA VAL A 6 -20.03 -2.94 7.59
C VAL A 6 -19.46 -4.32 7.23
N SER A 7 -19.71 -4.78 6.00
CA SER A 7 -19.11 -5.99 5.44
C SER A 7 -18.43 -5.67 4.12
N ILE A 8 -17.17 -6.06 4.00
CA ILE A 8 -16.34 -5.83 2.81
C ILE A 8 -15.63 -7.12 2.45
N ASN A 9 -15.54 -7.41 1.16
CA ASN A 9 -14.80 -8.55 0.63
C ASN A 9 -13.92 -8.09 -0.54
N VAL A 10 -12.64 -8.46 -0.50
CA VAL A 10 -11.69 -8.16 -1.57
C VAL A 10 -11.03 -9.47 -1.99
N ARG A 11 -11.03 -9.74 -3.30
CA ARG A 11 -10.38 -10.92 -3.89
C ARG A 11 -9.07 -10.52 -4.56
N GLN A 12 -8.13 -11.47 -4.68
CA GLN A 12 -6.92 -11.25 -5.44
C GLN A 12 -7.28 -10.91 -6.90
N GLY A 13 -6.63 -9.88 -7.45
CA GLY A 13 -6.92 -9.38 -8.80
C GLY A 13 -8.15 -8.48 -8.87
N GLU A 14 -8.72 -8.07 -7.75
CA GLU A 14 -9.89 -7.19 -7.67
C GLU A 14 -9.52 -5.86 -7.04
N ILE A 15 -10.12 -4.78 -7.51
CA ILE A 15 -10.01 -3.45 -6.90
C ILE A 15 -11.36 -3.11 -6.27
N VAL A 16 -11.36 -2.86 -4.97
CA VAL A 16 -12.55 -2.43 -4.23
C VAL A 16 -12.31 -1.02 -3.69
N GLY A 17 -13.22 -0.11 -4.00
CA GLY A 17 -13.19 1.26 -3.52
C GLY A 17 -14.11 1.46 -2.33
N LEU A 18 -13.58 2.07 -1.28
CA LEU A 18 -14.35 2.52 -0.12
C LEU A 18 -14.43 4.04 -0.20
N LEU A 19 -15.53 4.54 -0.73
CA LEU A 19 -15.72 5.95 -1.08
C LEU A 19 -16.65 6.64 -0.08
N GLY A 20 -16.41 7.91 0.16
CA GLY A 20 -17.26 8.72 1.00
C GLY A 20 -16.54 9.91 1.61
N PRO A 21 -17.31 10.87 2.15
CA PRO A 21 -16.72 12.05 2.78
C PRO A 21 -15.97 11.70 4.07
N ASN A 22 -15.15 12.62 4.53
CA ASN A 22 -14.47 12.49 5.81
C ASN A 22 -15.52 12.31 6.93
N GLY A 23 -15.25 11.40 7.86
CA GLY A 23 -16.17 11.09 8.95
C GLY A 23 -17.23 10.04 8.63
N ALA A 24 -17.24 9.48 7.42
CA ALA A 24 -18.20 8.43 7.04
C ALA A 24 -17.86 7.03 7.62
N GLY A 25 -16.76 6.92 8.37
CA GLY A 25 -16.34 5.64 8.96
C GLY A 25 -15.42 4.81 8.08
N LYS A 26 -15.02 5.30 6.90
CA LYS A 26 -14.14 4.56 5.99
C LYS A 26 -12.74 4.35 6.58
N THR A 27 -12.17 5.34 7.25
CA THR A 27 -10.86 5.22 7.90
C THR A 27 -10.89 4.19 9.02
N THR A 28 -11.92 4.21 9.85
CA THR A 28 -12.08 3.23 10.93
C THR A 28 -12.24 1.81 10.38
N THR A 29 -13.05 1.63 9.35
CA THR A 29 -13.20 0.33 8.66
C THR A 29 -11.87 -0.13 8.09
N PHE A 30 -11.14 0.77 7.46
CA PHE A 30 -9.83 0.51 6.90
C PHE A 30 -8.83 0.08 7.99
N TYR A 31 -8.80 0.80 9.11
CA TYR A 31 -7.90 0.48 10.23
C TYR A 31 -8.24 -0.85 10.90
N MET A 32 -9.50 -1.25 10.95
CA MET A 32 -9.88 -2.57 11.43
C MET A 32 -9.34 -3.66 10.51
N THR A 33 -9.33 -3.43 9.22
CA THR A 33 -8.78 -4.37 8.23
C THR A 33 -7.26 -4.45 8.29
N THR A 34 -6.56 -3.33 8.53
CA THR A 34 -5.09 -3.31 8.65
C THR A 34 -4.59 -3.82 10.00
N GLY A 35 -5.42 -3.78 11.03
CA GLY A 35 -5.04 -4.17 12.39
C GLY A 35 -4.67 -3.03 13.32
N LEU A 36 -4.81 -1.78 12.87
CA LEU A 36 -4.54 -0.59 13.70
C LEU A 36 -5.66 -0.36 14.74
N VAL A 37 -6.86 -0.82 14.45
CA VAL A 37 -8.02 -0.75 15.34
C VAL A 37 -8.65 -2.13 15.44
N THR A 38 -8.99 -2.56 16.66
CA THR A 38 -9.72 -3.82 16.87
C THR A 38 -11.22 -3.54 16.84
N PRO A 39 -12.02 -4.29 16.05
CA PRO A 39 -13.46 -4.10 16.03
C PRO A 39 -14.10 -4.53 17.36
N ASN A 40 -15.18 -3.85 17.75
CA ASN A 40 -15.97 -4.23 18.91
C ASN A 40 -16.67 -5.58 18.70
N GLU A 41 -17.20 -5.79 17.50
CA GLU A 41 -17.82 -7.03 17.07
C GLU A 41 -17.43 -7.29 15.61
N GLY A 42 -17.54 -8.54 15.19
CA GLY A 42 -17.21 -8.91 13.82
C GLY A 42 -15.84 -9.53 13.69
N ARG A 43 -15.52 -9.94 12.47
CA ARG A 43 -14.32 -10.70 12.17
C ARG A 43 -13.65 -10.20 10.90
N VAL A 44 -12.31 -10.34 10.86
CA VAL A 44 -11.50 -10.09 9.69
C VAL A 44 -10.81 -11.39 9.30
N PHE A 45 -10.89 -11.75 8.02
CA PHE A 45 -10.30 -12.96 7.48
C PHE A 45 -9.36 -12.63 6.33
N LEU A 46 -8.24 -13.35 6.26
CA LEU A 46 -7.38 -13.41 5.09
C LEU A 46 -7.49 -14.83 4.55
N ASN A 47 -8.17 -15.00 3.40
CA ASN A 47 -8.62 -16.31 2.91
C ASN A 47 -9.41 -17.00 4.03
N ASP A 48 -9.02 -18.22 4.44
CA ASP A 48 -9.71 -18.97 5.48
C ASP A 48 -9.11 -18.76 6.88
N VAL A 49 -8.17 -17.83 7.01
CA VAL A 49 -7.48 -17.57 8.28
C VAL A 49 -8.06 -16.31 8.94
N GLU A 50 -8.57 -16.45 10.16
CA GLU A 50 -9.04 -15.29 10.94
C GLU A 50 -7.83 -14.49 11.45
N ILE A 51 -7.81 -13.19 11.14
CA ILE A 51 -6.74 -12.28 11.53
C ILE A 51 -7.21 -11.15 12.44
N THR A 52 -8.44 -11.25 12.96
CA THR A 52 -9.09 -10.19 13.75
C THR A 52 -8.20 -9.67 14.88
N LYS A 53 -7.51 -10.56 15.57
CA LYS A 53 -6.67 -10.22 16.73
C LYS A 53 -5.18 -10.10 16.38
N LEU A 54 -4.80 -10.29 15.12
CA LEU A 54 -3.40 -10.19 14.72
C LEU A 54 -2.97 -8.74 14.59
N PRO A 55 -1.79 -8.37 15.11
CA PRO A 55 -1.24 -7.04 14.93
C PRO A 55 -0.81 -6.79 13.49
N VAL A 56 -0.57 -5.51 13.16
CA VAL A 56 -0.21 -5.07 11.80
C VAL A 56 0.97 -5.86 11.23
N TYR A 57 2.04 -6.05 12.01
CA TYR A 57 3.25 -6.72 11.53
C TYR A 57 3.02 -8.19 11.17
N LYS A 58 2.12 -8.87 11.86
CA LYS A 58 1.76 -10.26 11.54
C LYS A 58 0.90 -10.34 10.29
N ARG A 59 0.00 -9.37 10.09
CA ARG A 59 -0.80 -9.27 8.87
C ARG A 59 0.09 -9.00 7.66
N ALA A 60 1.12 -8.15 7.81
CA ALA A 60 2.09 -7.87 6.76
C ALA A 60 2.83 -9.15 6.34
N LYS A 61 3.26 -9.98 7.29
CA LYS A 61 3.91 -11.26 7.01
C LYS A 61 3.01 -12.24 6.26
N LEU A 62 1.69 -12.13 6.43
CA LEU A 62 0.72 -12.97 5.72
C LEU A 62 0.42 -12.47 4.30
N GLY A 63 0.96 -11.31 3.92
CA GLY A 63 0.85 -10.79 2.57
C GLY A 63 -0.09 -9.60 2.41
N ILE A 64 -0.32 -8.82 3.47
CA ILE A 64 -1.10 -7.58 3.39
C ILE A 64 -0.15 -6.39 3.43
N GLY A 65 -0.07 -5.64 2.32
CA GLY A 65 0.64 -4.37 2.26
C GLY A 65 -0.28 -3.22 2.63
N TYR A 66 0.29 -2.18 3.24
CA TYR A 66 -0.46 -1.01 3.67
C TYR A 66 0.26 0.27 3.26
N LEU A 67 -0.46 1.17 2.58
CA LEU A 67 0.02 2.49 2.24
C LEU A 67 -0.84 3.53 2.96
N PRO A 68 -0.32 4.24 3.97
CA PRO A 68 -1.08 5.27 4.67
C PRO A 68 -1.31 6.50 3.80
N GLN A 69 -2.31 7.31 4.16
CA GLN A 69 -2.56 8.59 3.51
C GLN A 69 -1.37 9.53 3.64
N GLU A 70 -0.78 9.57 4.82
CA GLU A 70 0.37 10.43 5.13
C GLU A 70 1.64 9.89 4.47
N ALA A 71 2.60 10.79 4.25
CA ALA A 71 3.88 10.43 3.67
C ALA A 71 4.61 9.42 4.55
N SER A 72 4.92 8.25 4.00
CA SER A 72 5.62 7.17 4.69
C SER A 72 7.05 6.98 4.19
N VAL A 73 7.46 7.70 3.15
CA VAL A 73 8.82 7.62 2.60
C VAL A 73 9.83 8.08 3.66
N PHE A 74 10.96 7.39 3.74
CA PHE A 74 12.07 7.83 4.58
C PHE A 74 12.73 9.03 3.92
N ARG A 75 12.52 10.20 4.51
CA ARG A 75 12.86 11.50 3.91
C ARG A 75 14.35 11.74 3.73
N THR A 76 15.17 11.15 4.59
CA THR A 76 16.61 11.31 4.60
C THR A 76 17.36 10.19 3.87
N LEU A 77 16.64 9.22 3.33
CA LEU A 77 17.19 8.16 2.49
C LEU A 77 16.88 8.43 1.03
N THR A 78 17.74 7.94 0.14
CA THR A 78 17.47 7.98 -1.29
C THR A 78 16.30 7.05 -1.65
N VAL A 79 15.78 7.20 -2.86
CA VAL A 79 14.74 6.30 -3.37
C VAL A 79 15.22 4.85 -3.32
N GLU A 80 16.42 4.57 -3.86
CA GLU A 80 16.94 3.21 -3.86
C GLU A 80 17.17 2.67 -2.45
N ASP A 81 17.58 3.49 -1.50
CA ASP A 81 17.77 3.06 -0.11
C ASP A 81 16.45 2.83 0.61
N ASN A 82 15.40 3.59 0.27
CA ASN A 82 14.04 3.30 0.74
C ASN A 82 13.60 1.90 0.35
N LEU A 83 13.87 1.49 -0.88
CA LEU A 83 13.52 0.15 -1.37
C LEU A 83 14.46 -0.91 -0.82
N ARG A 84 15.76 -0.62 -0.81
CA ARG A 84 16.77 -1.56 -0.32
C ARG A 84 16.56 -1.94 1.13
N LEU A 85 16.19 -0.98 1.98
CA LEU A 85 15.94 -1.22 3.40
C LEU A 85 14.84 -2.28 3.60
N VAL A 86 13.75 -2.18 2.85
CA VAL A 86 12.65 -3.15 2.93
C VAL A 86 13.09 -4.51 2.40
N LEU A 87 13.84 -4.53 1.29
CA LEU A 87 14.35 -5.77 0.71
C LEU A 87 15.31 -6.50 1.66
N GLU A 88 16.14 -5.77 2.39
CA GLU A 88 17.04 -6.35 3.38
C GLU A 88 16.29 -7.01 4.54
N MET A 89 15.08 -6.54 4.83
CA MET A 89 14.23 -7.15 5.86
C MET A 89 13.55 -8.44 5.40
N THR A 90 13.59 -8.74 4.12
CA THR A 90 13.08 -10.01 3.59
C THR A 90 14.15 -11.09 3.76
N ASN A 91 13.72 -12.35 3.94
CA ASN A 91 14.65 -13.46 4.07
C ASN A 91 15.03 -14.02 2.69
N THR A 92 15.70 -13.19 1.88
CA THR A 92 16.04 -13.49 0.49
C THR A 92 17.53 -13.32 0.25
N THR A 93 18.03 -13.82 -0.90
CA THR A 93 19.45 -13.72 -1.25
C THR A 93 19.82 -12.30 -1.69
N PRO A 94 21.11 -11.89 -1.54
CA PRO A 94 21.57 -10.61 -2.07
C PRO A 94 21.33 -10.43 -3.57
N GLU A 95 21.46 -11.48 -4.35
CA GLU A 95 21.19 -11.45 -5.80
C GLU A 95 19.73 -11.14 -6.08
N TYR A 96 18.81 -11.81 -5.39
CA TYR A 96 17.38 -11.56 -5.52
C TYR A 96 17.04 -10.11 -5.15
N GLN A 97 17.62 -9.60 -4.07
CA GLN A 97 17.38 -8.22 -3.61
C GLN A 97 17.85 -7.20 -4.64
N ARG A 98 19.01 -7.39 -5.25
CA ARG A 98 19.52 -6.51 -6.32
C ARG A 98 18.60 -6.53 -7.54
N ASP A 99 18.22 -7.72 -7.99
CA ASP A 99 17.35 -7.86 -9.17
C ASP A 99 15.97 -7.26 -8.90
N LYS A 100 15.42 -7.48 -7.71
CA LYS A 100 14.13 -6.93 -7.32
C LYS A 100 14.18 -5.40 -7.22
N LEU A 101 15.26 -4.84 -6.69
CA LEU A 101 15.47 -3.40 -6.62
C LEU A 101 15.43 -2.77 -8.01
N GLU A 102 16.20 -3.31 -8.96
CA GLU A 102 16.23 -2.79 -10.33
C GLU A 102 14.87 -2.95 -11.01
N SER A 103 14.21 -4.07 -10.82
CA SER A 103 12.88 -4.32 -11.36
C SER A 103 11.85 -3.31 -10.84
N LEU A 104 11.87 -3.00 -9.55
CA LEU A 104 10.97 -2.02 -8.95
C LEU A 104 11.26 -0.61 -9.46
N LEU A 105 12.52 -0.22 -9.57
CA LEU A 105 12.90 1.08 -10.10
C LEU A 105 12.44 1.27 -11.54
N ASP A 106 12.56 0.23 -12.36
CA ASP A 106 12.10 0.27 -13.75
C ASP A 106 10.57 0.31 -13.84
N GLU A 107 9.90 -0.57 -13.11
CA GLU A 107 8.43 -0.71 -13.17
C GLU A 107 7.72 0.56 -12.71
N PHE A 108 8.24 1.23 -11.68
CA PHE A 108 7.65 2.43 -11.12
C PHE A 108 8.26 3.72 -11.66
N HIS A 109 9.08 3.63 -12.71
CA HIS A 109 9.72 4.79 -13.36
C HIS A 109 10.49 5.67 -12.38
N LEU A 110 11.30 5.02 -11.52
CA LEU A 110 12.08 5.69 -10.49
C LEU A 110 13.58 5.73 -10.77
N GLN A 111 14.03 5.23 -11.93
CA GLN A 111 15.46 5.17 -12.25
C GLN A 111 16.13 6.54 -12.22
N LYS A 112 15.47 7.56 -12.78
CA LYS A 112 16.03 8.93 -12.86
C LYS A 112 16.19 9.58 -11.49
N VAL A 113 15.37 9.18 -10.52
CA VAL A 113 15.36 9.77 -9.17
C VAL A 113 15.93 8.83 -8.11
N ARG A 114 16.52 7.72 -8.52
CA ARG A 114 16.98 6.67 -7.58
C ARG A 114 17.96 7.18 -6.53
N LYS A 115 18.76 8.19 -6.86
CA LYS A 115 19.73 8.80 -5.93
C LYS A 115 19.19 10.02 -5.21
N ASN A 116 17.96 10.45 -5.49
CA ASN A 116 17.35 11.59 -4.84
C ASN A 116 16.82 11.20 -3.47
N LEU A 117 16.94 12.13 -2.51
CA LEU A 117 16.39 11.94 -1.17
C LEU A 117 14.86 11.96 -1.19
N GLY A 118 14.25 11.22 -0.29
CA GLY A 118 12.79 11.15 -0.18
C GLY A 118 12.13 12.51 -0.02
N ASN A 119 12.76 13.44 0.71
CA ASN A 119 12.23 14.78 0.91
C ASN A 119 12.33 15.69 -0.32
N ARG A 120 12.97 15.23 -1.40
CA ARG A 120 13.12 15.97 -2.66
C ARG A 120 12.22 15.47 -3.79
N LEU A 121 11.37 14.50 -3.50
CA LEU A 121 10.50 13.92 -4.50
C LEU A 121 9.24 14.76 -4.70
N SER A 122 8.72 14.79 -5.93
CA SER A 122 7.38 15.28 -6.19
C SER A 122 6.35 14.36 -5.50
N GLY A 123 5.10 14.82 -5.36
CA GLY A 123 4.04 14.00 -4.79
C GLY A 123 3.84 12.68 -5.52
N GLY A 124 3.88 12.71 -6.85
CA GLY A 124 3.76 11.50 -7.68
C GLY A 124 4.94 10.56 -7.52
N GLU A 125 6.17 11.08 -7.55
CA GLU A 125 7.38 10.30 -7.33
C GLU A 125 7.38 9.65 -5.95
N ARG A 126 6.99 10.41 -4.93
CA ARG A 126 6.89 9.93 -3.57
C ARG A 126 5.90 8.77 -3.47
N ARG A 127 4.70 8.92 -4.02
CA ARG A 127 3.69 7.86 -4.01
C ARG A 127 4.16 6.61 -4.75
N ARG A 128 4.80 6.77 -5.89
CA ARG A 128 5.35 5.63 -6.63
C ARG A 128 6.42 4.90 -5.81
N CYS A 129 7.28 5.64 -5.14
CA CYS A 129 8.28 5.05 -4.25
C CYS A 129 7.62 4.28 -3.09
N GLU A 130 6.60 4.86 -2.47
CA GLU A 130 5.88 4.24 -1.37
C GLU A 130 5.16 2.95 -1.80
N ILE A 131 4.54 2.95 -2.97
CA ILE A 131 3.89 1.75 -3.53
C ILE A 131 4.94 0.70 -3.88
N ALA A 132 6.06 1.09 -4.47
CA ALA A 132 7.16 0.18 -4.78
C ALA A 132 7.69 -0.52 -3.52
N ARG A 133 7.80 0.20 -2.41
CA ARG A 133 8.16 -0.40 -1.11
C ARG A 133 7.17 -1.48 -0.69
N CYS A 134 5.88 -1.23 -0.86
CA CYS A 134 4.86 -2.25 -0.56
C CYS A 134 5.07 -3.50 -1.40
N LEU A 135 5.43 -3.35 -2.67
CA LEU A 135 5.65 -4.49 -3.56
C LEU A 135 6.92 -5.27 -3.25
N ALA A 136 7.87 -4.67 -2.55
CA ALA A 136 9.13 -5.34 -2.21
C ALA A 136 8.91 -6.61 -1.38
N ILE A 137 7.82 -6.69 -0.64
CA ILE A 137 7.47 -7.86 0.18
C ILE A 137 6.55 -8.86 -0.54
N ASN A 138 6.27 -8.66 -1.83
CA ASN A 138 5.37 -9.50 -2.64
C ASN A 138 4.00 -9.73 -1.97
N PRO A 139 3.22 -8.70 -1.70
CA PRO A 139 1.94 -8.84 -1.01
C PRO A 139 0.89 -9.50 -1.90
N LYS A 140 -0.08 -10.14 -1.27
CA LYS A 140 -1.27 -10.68 -1.95
C LYS A 140 -2.40 -9.66 -1.99
N PHE A 141 -2.41 -8.74 -1.02
CA PHE A 141 -3.37 -7.66 -0.90
C PHE A 141 -2.66 -6.39 -0.52
N ILE A 142 -3.09 -5.26 -1.07
CA ILE A 142 -2.58 -3.93 -0.73
C ILE A 142 -3.74 -3.05 -0.34
N MET A 143 -3.56 -2.33 0.74
CA MET A 143 -4.53 -1.36 1.25
C MET A 143 -3.97 0.04 1.03
N LEU A 144 -4.64 0.82 0.20
CA LEU A 144 -4.24 2.18 -0.17
C LEU A 144 -5.21 3.18 0.45
N ASP A 145 -4.73 3.94 1.44
CA ASP A 145 -5.54 4.94 2.11
C ASP A 145 -5.35 6.29 1.42
N GLU A 146 -6.37 6.74 0.68
CA GLU A 146 -6.39 7.99 -0.07
C GLU A 146 -5.07 8.21 -0.86
N PRO A 147 -4.70 7.31 -1.78
CA PRO A 147 -3.40 7.36 -2.45
C PRO A 147 -3.22 8.57 -3.36
N PHE A 148 -4.32 9.23 -3.73
CA PHE A 148 -4.30 10.40 -4.61
C PHE A 148 -4.28 11.72 -3.84
N ALA A 149 -4.34 11.70 -2.51
CA ALA A 149 -4.34 12.90 -1.69
C ALA A 149 -3.02 13.66 -1.86
N GLY A 150 -3.11 14.96 -2.16
CA GLY A 150 -1.94 15.83 -2.34
C GLY A 150 -1.12 15.55 -3.60
N VAL A 151 -1.67 14.79 -4.54
CA VAL A 151 -1.03 14.45 -5.81
C VAL A 151 -1.58 15.34 -6.92
N ASP A 152 -0.68 15.85 -7.78
CA ASP A 152 -1.03 16.63 -8.96
C ASP A 152 -1.96 15.82 -9.87
N PRO A 153 -3.00 16.44 -10.49
CA PRO A 153 -3.91 15.73 -11.40
C PRO A 153 -3.23 14.95 -12.52
N ILE A 154 -2.11 15.45 -13.04
CA ILE A 154 -1.35 14.74 -14.07
C ILE A 154 -0.74 13.46 -13.50
N ALA A 155 -0.20 13.53 -12.28
CA ALA A 155 0.40 12.39 -11.62
C ALA A 155 -0.64 11.37 -11.13
N VAL A 156 -1.90 11.78 -10.94
CA VAL A 156 -2.98 10.86 -10.57
C VAL A 156 -3.18 9.78 -11.63
N GLU A 157 -3.11 10.12 -12.90
CA GLU A 157 -3.23 9.14 -13.99
C GLU A 157 -2.12 8.10 -13.95
N ASP A 158 -0.89 8.51 -13.64
CA ASP A 158 0.24 7.59 -13.49
C ASP A 158 0.02 6.61 -12.35
N ILE A 159 -0.48 7.11 -11.22
CA ILE A 159 -0.76 6.27 -10.05
C ILE A 159 -1.91 5.31 -10.34
N GLN A 160 -2.96 5.77 -11.03
CA GLN A 160 -4.05 4.91 -11.47
C GLN A 160 -3.55 3.78 -12.38
N SER A 161 -2.66 4.08 -13.32
CA SER A 161 -2.04 3.06 -14.17
C SER A 161 -1.27 2.03 -13.37
N ILE A 162 -0.56 2.45 -12.33
CA ILE A 162 0.17 1.57 -11.43
C ILE A 162 -0.79 0.65 -10.67
N VAL A 163 -1.89 1.20 -10.17
CA VAL A 163 -2.92 0.41 -9.47
C VAL A 163 -3.49 -0.67 -10.37
N TYR A 164 -3.78 -0.34 -11.64
CA TYR A 164 -4.24 -1.34 -12.62
C TYR A 164 -3.18 -2.41 -12.89
N LYS A 165 -1.90 -2.06 -12.95
CA LYS A 165 -0.82 -3.04 -13.09
C LYS A 165 -0.76 -4.00 -11.89
N LEU A 166 -1.01 -3.50 -10.68
CA LEU A 166 -1.09 -4.33 -9.49
C LEU A 166 -2.22 -5.36 -9.59
N LYS A 167 -3.37 -4.94 -10.09
CA LYS A 167 -4.49 -5.82 -10.38
C LYS A 167 -4.09 -6.94 -11.35
N GLU A 168 -3.38 -6.58 -12.43
CA GLU A 168 -2.90 -7.55 -13.42
C GLU A 168 -1.92 -8.56 -12.82
N LYS A 169 -1.20 -8.20 -11.76
CA LYS A 169 -0.33 -9.11 -11.00
C LYS A 169 -1.11 -10.01 -10.03
N ASN A 170 -2.44 -10.00 -10.10
CA ASN A 170 -3.31 -10.76 -9.23
C ASN A 170 -3.22 -10.34 -7.76
N ILE A 171 -3.01 -9.04 -7.51
CA ILE A 171 -3.02 -8.46 -6.18
C ILE A 171 -4.41 -7.87 -5.92
N GLY A 172 -5.02 -8.20 -4.79
CA GLY A 172 -6.27 -7.59 -4.35
C GLY A 172 -6.00 -6.21 -3.76
N ILE A 173 -6.81 -5.22 -4.09
CA ILE A 173 -6.59 -3.83 -3.69
C ILE A 173 -7.84 -3.27 -3.05
N LEU A 174 -7.67 -2.70 -1.85
CA LEU A 174 -8.69 -1.90 -1.19
C LEU A 174 -8.23 -0.46 -1.17
N ILE A 175 -9.01 0.43 -1.78
CA ILE A 175 -8.69 1.87 -1.87
C ILE A 175 -9.75 2.66 -1.12
N THR A 176 -9.32 3.67 -0.36
CA THR A 176 -10.22 4.70 0.16
C THR A 176 -10.04 5.99 -0.63
N ASP A 177 -11.12 6.74 -0.80
CA ASP A 177 -11.11 8.08 -1.37
C ASP A 177 -12.31 8.87 -0.82
N HIS A 178 -12.16 10.19 -0.75
CA HIS A 178 -13.24 11.09 -0.33
C HIS A 178 -14.05 11.63 -1.52
N ASN A 179 -13.55 11.46 -2.74
CA ASN A 179 -14.25 11.80 -3.99
C ASN A 179 -14.85 10.53 -4.60
N ALA A 180 -16.13 10.58 -4.92
CA ALA A 180 -16.82 9.51 -5.60
C ALA A 180 -16.48 9.49 -7.10
#